data_a9a2bedb91b8be4037a594fb8aa099ac
#
_entry.id   a9a2bedb91b8be4037a594fb8aa099ac
#
_cell.length_a   1.000
_cell.length_b   1.000
_cell.length_c   1.000
_cell.angle_alpha   90.00
_cell.angle_beta   90.00
_cell.angle_gamma   90.00
#
_symmetry.space_group_name_H-M   'P 1'
#
loop_
_entity.id
_entity.type
_entity.pdbx_description
1 polymer ?
#
loop_
_entity_poly.entity_id
_entity_poly.type
_entity_poly.pdbx_seq_one_letter_code
_entity_poly.pdbx_strand_id
1 'polypeptide(L)'
;MTEKDISNRITQLRLQKNVSEYKMSLALGHSKGYIQSISSGRTMPSLGEFLAICEYLEVTPKQFFDDGSKNPALTQKIVDSVSRLSEKDQKLVLEVSERLGKD
;
A
#
# COMPACT_ATOMS: atom_id res chain seq x y z
N MET A 1 5.05 -5.99 11.48
CA MET A 1 4.01 -6.28 10.47
C MET A 1 3.56 -7.73 10.59
N THR A 2 2.26 -7.95 10.62
CA THR A 2 1.66 -9.28 10.75
C THR A 2 0.90 -9.64 9.47
N GLU A 3 0.44 -10.88 9.38
CA GLU A 3 -0.43 -11.32 8.27
C GLU A 3 -1.71 -10.50 8.24
N LYS A 4 -2.25 -10.14 9.41
CA LYS A 4 -3.44 -9.30 9.49
C LYS A 4 -3.19 -7.91 8.92
N ASP A 5 -2.00 -7.34 9.14
CA ASP A 5 -1.63 -6.04 8.57
C ASP A 5 -1.61 -6.11 7.04
N ILE A 6 -1.14 -7.22 6.48
CA ILE A 6 -1.13 -7.43 5.03
C ILE A 6 -2.56 -7.50 4.50
N SER A 7 -3.43 -8.28 5.14
CA SER A 7 -4.84 -8.38 4.74
C SER A 7 -5.55 -7.03 4.80
N ASN A 8 -5.30 -6.27 5.86
CA ASN A 8 -5.89 -4.94 6.05
C ASN A 8 -5.38 -3.96 4.98
N ARG A 9 -4.11 -4.05 4.63
CA ARG A 9 -3.53 -3.17 3.60
C ARG A 9 -4.12 -3.47 2.22
N ILE A 10 -4.29 -4.73 1.87
CA ILE A 10 -4.95 -5.12 0.63
C ILE A 10 -6.37 -4.56 0.60
N THR A 11 -7.11 -4.69 1.68
CA THR A 11 -8.47 -4.15 1.78
C THR A 11 -8.49 -2.63 1.62
N GLN A 12 -7.58 -1.93 2.29
CA GLN A 12 -7.47 -0.47 2.19
C GLN A 12 -7.23 -0.03 0.74
N LEU A 13 -6.25 -0.64 0.07
CA LEU A 13 -5.91 -0.30 -1.31
C LEU A 13 -7.03 -0.66 -2.28
N ARG A 14 -7.71 -1.78 -2.04
CA ARG A 14 -8.87 -2.20 -2.83
C ARG A 14 -10.01 -1.18 -2.73
N LEU A 15 -10.29 -0.71 -1.52
CA LEU A 15 -11.35 0.30 -1.30
C LEU A 15 -10.99 1.63 -1.96
N GLN A 16 -9.72 2.02 -1.91
CA GLN A 16 -9.24 3.22 -2.60
C GLN A 16 -9.42 3.12 -4.12
N LYS A 17 -9.23 1.92 -4.68
CA LYS A 17 -9.46 1.67 -6.11
C LYS A 17 -10.94 1.53 -6.43
N ASN A 18 -11.79 1.43 -5.42
CA ASN A 18 -13.25 1.31 -5.56
C ASN A 18 -13.66 0.07 -6.35
N VAL A 19 -13.06 -1.07 -6.05
CA VAL A 19 -13.42 -2.36 -6.65
C VAL A 19 -13.88 -3.34 -5.57
N SER A 20 -14.82 -4.22 -5.93
CA SER A 20 -15.32 -5.25 -5.04
C SER A 20 -14.31 -6.40 -4.91
N GLU A 21 -14.43 -7.17 -3.82
CA GLU A 21 -13.64 -8.41 -3.66
C GLU A 21 -13.89 -9.39 -4.80
N TYR A 22 -15.12 -9.52 -5.22
CA TYR A 22 -15.51 -10.37 -6.34
C TYR A 22 -14.81 -9.94 -7.64
N LYS A 23 -14.92 -8.66 -7.99
CA LYS A 23 -14.33 -8.13 -9.23
C LYS A 23 -12.82 -8.29 -9.23
N MET A 24 -12.18 -7.99 -8.13
CA MET A 24 -10.72 -8.13 -7.99
C MET A 24 -10.29 -9.59 -8.12
N SER A 25 -11.01 -10.52 -7.49
CA SER A 25 -10.72 -11.95 -7.58
C SER A 25 -10.72 -12.43 -9.01
N LEU A 26 -11.77 -12.11 -9.77
CA LEU A 26 -11.88 -12.51 -11.18
C LEU A 26 -10.81 -11.84 -12.05
N ALA A 27 -10.52 -10.57 -11.82
CA ALA A 27 -9.51 -9.84 -12.58
C ALA A 27 -8.12 -10.46 -12.39
N LEU A 28 -7.86 -11.04 -11.24
CA LEU A 28 -6.59 -11.74 -10.95
C LEU A 28 -6.56 -13.19 -11.46
N GLY A 29 -7.63 -13.65 -12.12
CA GLY A 29 -7.71 -15.00 -12.64
C GLY A 29 -8.00 -16.07 -11.59
N HIS A 30 -8.53 -15.68 -10.43
CA HIS A 30 -8.87 -16.58 -9.33
C HIS A 30 -10.37 -16.83 -9.22
N SER A 31 -10.75 -17.73 -8.33
CA SER A 31 -12.16 -17.97 -8.01
C SER A 31 -12.77 -16.75 -7.32
N LYS A 32 -14.09 -16.64 -7.36
CA LYS A 32 -14.83 -15.48 -6.84
C LYS A 32 -14.59 -15.18 -5.36
N GLY A 33 -14.19 -16.17 -4.57
CA GLY A 33 -13.94 -16.01 -3.13
C GLY A 33 -12.48 -15.78 -2.75
N TYR A 34 -11.59 -15.65 -3.71
CA TYR A 34 -10.15 -15.55 -3.46
C TYR A 34 -9.78 -14.35 -2.55
N ILE A 35 -10.18 -13.17 -2.93
CA ILE A 35 -9.85 -11.95 -2.15
C ILE A 35 -10.56 -11.96 -0.80
N GLN A 36 -11.80 -12.45 -0.74
CA GLN A 36 -12.53 -12.56 0.52
C GLN A 36 -11.82 -13.50 1.51
N SER A 37 -11.22 -14.59 1.02
CA SER A 37 -10.42 -15.49 1.85
C SER A 37 -9.19 -14.80 2.42
N ILE A 38 -8.56 -13.91 1.67
CA ILE A 38 -7.42 -13.12 2.13
C ILE A 38 -7.89 -12.07 3.15
N SER A 39 -8.95 -11.33 2.84
CA SER A 39 -9.50 -10.29 3.72
C SER A 39 -9.92 -10.85 5.08
N SER A 40 -10.48 -12.05 5.09
CA SER A 40 -10.92 -12.72 6.32
C SER A 40 -9.78 -13.36 7.12
N GLY A 41 -8.57 -13.37 6.56
CA GLY A 41 -7.40 -13.95 7.22
C GLY A 41 -7.28 -15.46 7.08
N ARG A 42 -8.14 -16.12 6.29
CA ARG A 42 -8.10 -17.56 6.10
C ARG A 42 -6.90 -18.03 5.28
N THR A 43 -6.47 -17.20 4.33
CA THR A 43 -5.33 -17.53 3.48
C THR A 43 -4.47 -16.30 3.27
N MET A 44 -3.19 -16.53 2.95
CA MET A 44 -2.27 -15.50 2.51
C MET A 44 -1.89 -15.76 1.06
N PRO A 45 -1.66 -14.70 0.27
CA PRO A 45 -1.17 -14.90 -1.09
C PRO A 45 0.25 -15.45 -1.09
N SER A 46 0.59 -16.25 -2.09
CA SER A 46 1.98 -16.59 -2.37
C SER A 46 2.72 -15.30 -2.77
N LEU A 47 4.05 -15.36 -2.79
CA LEU A 47 4.84 -14.19 -3.22
C LEU A 47 4.48 -13.77 -4.65
N GLY A 48 4.31 -14.73 -5.56
CA GLY A 48 3.90 -14.42 -6.93
C GLY A 48 2.52 -13.78 -7.02
N GLU A 49 1.57 -14.30 -6.24
CA GLU A 49 0.23 -13.73 -6.13
C GLU A 49 0.27 -12.33 -5.54
N PHE A 50 1.11 -12.11 -4.54
CA PHE A 50 1.30 -10.80 -3.95
C PHE A 50 1.77 -9.76 -4.98
N LEU A 51 2.73 -10.13 -5.82
CA LEU A 51 3.21 -9.25 -6.89
C LEU A 51 2.09 -8.90 -7.88
N ALA A 52 1.26 -9.89 -8.22
CA ALA A 52 0.10 -9.66 -9.10
C ALA A 52 -0.94 -8.75 -8.44
N ILE A 53 -1.15 -8.88 -7.13
CA ILE A 53 -2.04 -8.00 -6.36
C ILE A 53 -1.53 -6.56 -6.39
N CYS A 54 -0.25 -6.36 -6.16
CA CYS A 54 0.36 -5.03 -6.22
C CYS A 54 0.18 -4.40 -7.61
N GLU A 55 0.43 -5.16 -8.66
CA GLU A 55 0.26 -4.68 -10.03
C GLU A 55 -1.19 -4.28 -10.30
N TYR A 56 -2.14 -5.11 -9.91
CA TYR A 56 -3.56 -4.81 -10.07
C TYR A 56 -3.97 -3.54 -9.31
N LEU A 57 -3.45 -3.36 -8.10
CA LEU A 57 -3.73 -2.19 -7.26
C LEU A 57 -2.90 -0.96 -7.65
N GLU A 58 -2.02 -1.10 -8.64
CA GLU A 58 -1.18 -0.01 -9.15
C GLU A 58 -0.24 0.57 -8.09
N VAL A 59 0.30 -0.30 -7.25
CA VAL A 59 1.31 0.07 -6.24
C VAL A 59 2.53 -0.82 -6.41
N THR A 60 3.70 -0.28 -6.05
CA THR A 60 4.90 -1.09 -5.93
C THR A 60 4.87 -1.85 -4.60
N PRO A 61 5.65 -2.94 -4.44
CA PRO A 61 5.77 -3.59 -3.14
C PRO A 61 6.23 -2.63 -2.04
N LYS A 62 7.11 -1.69 -2.36
CA LYS A 62 7.55 -0.67 -1.42
C LYS A 62 6.38 0.20 -0.96
N GLN A 63 5.57 0.68 -1.90
CA GLN A 63 4.39 1.49 -1.59
C GLN A 63 3.36 0.69 -0.79
N PHE A 64 3.24 -0.60 -1.10
CA PHE A 64 2.34 -1.49 -0.35
C PHE A 64 2.69 -1.52 1.14
N PHE A 65 3.98 -1.62 1.46
CA PHE A 65 4.45 -1.71 2.84
C PHE A 65 4.72 -0.35 3.48
N ASP A 66 4.37 0.73 2.83
CA ASP A 66 4.54 2.09 3.37
C ASP A 66 3.42 2.36 4.38
N ASP A 67 3.75 2.14 5.66
CA ASP A 67 2.80 2.20 6.76
C ASP A 67 2.16 3.59 6.88
N GLY A 68 0.83 3.58 6.85
CA GLY A 68 0.05 4.77 7.13
C GLY A 68 -0.13 5.72 5.95
N SER A 69 0.43 5.42 4.80
CA SER A 69 0.20 6.23 3.62
C SER A 69 -1.20 5.97 3.07
N LYS A 70 -2.09 6.93 3.26
CA LYS A 70 -3.44 6.89 2.68
C LYS A 70 -3.44 7.25 1.20
N ASN A 71 -2.35 7.83 0.72
CA ASN A 71 -2.20 8.23 -0.67
C ASN A 71 -0.76 7.93 -1.12
N PRO A 72 -0.50 6.69 -1.58
CA PRO A 72 0.85 6.29 -2.00
C PRO A 72 1.46 7.18 -3.10
N ALA A 73 0.64 7.65 -4.03
CA ALA A 73 1.11 8.52 -5.10
C ALA A 73 1.63 9.86 -4.56
N LEU A 74 0.92 10.46 -3.61
CA LEU A 74 1.34 11.70 -2.96
C LEU A 74 2.60 11.49 -2.13
N THR A 75 2.65 10.41 -1.36
CA THR A 75 3.82 10.05 -0.57
C THR A 75 5.05 9.90 -1.46
N GLN A 76 4.91 9.22 -2.60
CA GLN A 76 6.02 9.04 -3.54
C GLN A 76 6.49 10.37 -4.11
N LYS A 77 5.59 11.28 -4.43
CA LYS A 77 5.94 12.64 -4.90
C LYS A 77 6.75 13.40 -3.84
N ILE A 78 6.36 13.28 -2.59
CA ILE A 78 7.07 13.91 -1.48
C ILE A 78 8.48 13.33 -1.35
N VAL A 79 8.62 12.00 -1.38
CA VAL A 79 9.92 11.32 -1.31
C VAL A 79 10.80 11.74 -2.48
N ASP A 80 10.28 11.75 -3.70
CA ASP A 80 11.04 12.14 -4.89
C ASP A 80 11.50 13.59 -4.81
N SER A 81 10.65 14.47 -4.32
CA SER A 81 10.96 15.88 -4.14
C SER A 81 12.10 16.07 -3.12
N VAL A 82 11.98 15.40 -1.96
CA VAL A 82 12.97 15.52 -0.88
C VAL A 82 14.30 14.90 -1.28
N SER A 83 14.28 13.78 -2.02
CA SER A 83 15.53 13.08 -2.41
C SER A 83 16.45 13.92 -3.30
N ARG A 84 15.91 14.96 -3.94
CA ARG A 84 16.68 15.89 -4.78
C ARG A 84 17.30 17.05 -4.01
N LEU A 85 16.95 17.20 -2.74
CA LEU A 85 17.46 18.26 -1.91
C LEU A 85 18.86 17.94 -1.36
N SER A 86 19.61 18.98 -0.97
CA SER A 86 20.84 18.80 -0.22
C SER A 86 20.55 18.13 1.14
N GLU A 87 21.56 17.53 1.73
CA GLU A 87 21.43 16.94 3.08
C GLU A 87 20.95 17.98 4.11
N LYS A 88 21.47 19.19 4.00
CA LYS A 88 21.07 20.31 4.88
C LYS A 88 19.57 20.59 4.77
N ASP A 89 19.05 20.67 3.55
CA ASP A 89 17.65 20.93 3.31
C ASP A 89 16.77 19.74 3.69
N GLN A 90 17.24 18.51 3.49
CA GLN A 90 16.53 17.30 3.95
C GLN A 90 16.35 17.31 5.47
N LYS A 91 17.37 17.73 6.21
CA LYS A 91 17.29 17.86 7.67
C LYS A 91 16.25 18.91 8.08
N LEU A 92 16.16 19.99 7.34
CA LEU A 92 15.15 21.01 7.60
C LEU A 92 13.73 20.47 7.36
N VAL A 93 13.51 19.74 6.27
CA VAL A 93 12.22 19.12 5.98
C VAL A 93 11.86 18.12 7.07
N LEU A 94 12.81 17.32 7.52
CA LEU A 94 12.60 16.37 8.62
C LEU A 94 12.14 17.09 9.88
N GLU A 95 12.79 18.17 10.26
CA GLU A 95 12.44 18.93 11.45
C GLU A 95 11.02 19.49 11.34
N VAL A 96 10.64 20.05 10.20
CA VAL A 96 9.29 20.57 9.97
C VAL A 96 8.27 19.44 10.05
N SER A 97 8.56 18.30 9.42
CA SER A 97 7.66 17.14 9.43
C SER A 97 7.42 16.62 10.84
N GLU A 98 8.48 16.55 11.65
CA GLU A 98 8.37 16.10 13.03
C GLU A 98 7.50 17.05 13.87
N ARG A 99 7.64 18.35 13.67
CA ARG A 99 6.82 19.34 14.36
C ARG A 99 5.35 19.23 13.99
N LEU A 100 5.06 19.03 12.72
CA LEU A 100 3.69 18.88 12.24
C LEU A 100 3.03 17.60 12.76
N GLY A 101 3.83 16.55 13.00
CA GLY A 101 3.34 15.28 13.50
C GLY A 101 3.13 15.21 15.01
N LYS A 102 3.41 16.28 15.75
CA LYS A 102 3.35 16.28 17.24
C LYS A 102 2.00 16.64 17.83
N ASP A 103 1.01 16.82 17.05
CA ASP A 103 -0.33 17.21 17.56
C ASP A 103 -1.05 16.08 18.27
#